data_db1aef86582afbda0e19854effcae836
#
_entry.id   db1aef86582afbda0e19854effcae836
#
_cell.length_a   1.000
_cell.length_b   1.000
_cell.length_c   1.000
_cell.angle_alpha   90.00
_cell.angle_beta   90.00
_cell.angle_gamma   90.00
#
_symmetry.space_group_name_H-M   'P 1'
#
loop_
_entity.id
_entity.type
_entity.pdbx_description
1 polymer ?
#
loop_
_entity_poly.entity_id
_entity_poly.type
_entity_poly.pdbx_seq_one_letter_code
_entity_poly.pdbx_strand_id
1 'polypeptide(L)'
;ISQLNAAILQELGKEHTVKAFNFKRQYPEFLFPGKTQYVTPDDEAVPVESEALLDSIGPVSWIKSARKIKEWNPDVLIIRYWVSYLAPALGFVARHMSKKCKVIAIFDNVIPHERHFFDKPLSKYFLSGIDGGVTLSPEVGQDLEELSPGKPKTVIPHPIYCDHFGTKMERKEAENLLGLEHGKKNLLFFGLIPEYK
;
A
#
# COMPACT_ATOMS: atom_id res chain seq x y z
N ILE A 1 1.74 -4.89 2.32
CA ILE A 1 0.69 -4.10 1.62
C ILE A 1 -0.52 -4.97 1.32
N SER A 2 -0.35 -6.18 0.79
CA SER A 2 -1.46 -7.08 0.43
C SER A 2 -2.38 -7.41 1.61
N GLN A 3 -1.83 -7.83 2.74
CA GLN A 3 -2.59 -8.18 3.96
C GLN A 3 -3.43 -7.00 4.48
N LEU A 4 -2.86 -5.79 4.57
CA LEU A 4 -3.61 -4.62 5.02
C LEU A 4 -4.74 -4.27 4.05
N ASN A 5 -4.49 -4.37 2.74
CA ASN A 5 -5.54 -4.12 1.74
C ASN A 5 -6.67 -5.15 1.84
N ALA A 6 -6.34 -6.43 2.05
CA ALA A 6 -7.34 -7.48 2.26
C ALA A 6 -8.19 -7.21 3.50
N ALA A 7 -7.57 -6.87 4.63
CA ALA A 7 -8.27 -6.54 5.87
C ALA A 7 -9.20 -5.32 5.71
N ILE A 8 -8.72 -4.26 5.05
CA ILE A 8 -9.54 -3.06 4.77
C ILE A 8 -10.74 -3.43 3.89
N LEU A 9 -10.54 -4.21 2.83
CA LEU A 9 -11.63 -4.62 1.94
C LEU A 9 -12.66 -5.49 2.65
N GLN A 10 -12.23 -6.43 3.48
CA GLN A 10 -13.11 -7.28 4.28
C GLN A 10 -13.94 -6.45 5.26
N GLU A 11 -13.30 -5.51 5.95
CA GLU A 11 -14.01 -4.68 6.95
C GLU A 11 -14.99 -3.73 6.30
N LEU A 12 -14.58 -3.02 5.26
CA LEU A 12 -15.46 -2.12 4.51
C LEU A 12 -16.60 -2.88 3.81
N GLY A 13 -16.35 -4.11 3.37
CA GLY A 13 -17.35 -4.95 2.71
C GLY A 13 -18.52 -5.38 3.61
N LYS A 14 -18.39 -5.23 4.94
CA LYS A 14 -19.50 -5.52 5.88
C LYS A 14 -20.65 -4.51 5.79
N GLU A 15 -20.33 -3.26 5.46
CA GLU A 15 -21.30 -2.15 5.48
C GLU A 15 -21.43 -1.44 4.12
N HIS A 16 -20.48 -1.69 3.20
CA HIS A 16 -20.39 -0.99 1.92
C HIS A 16 -20.25 -1.96 0.75
N THR A 17 -20.65 -1.52 -0.43
CA THR A 17 -20.33 -2.22 -1.69
C THR A 17 -18.92 -1.85 -2.11
N VAL A 18 -18.01 -2.80 -2.05
CA VAL A 18 -16.58 -2.59 -2.37
C VAL A 18 -16.17 -3.31 -3.64
N LYS A 19 -15.25 -2.72 -4.39
CA LYS A 19 -14.61 -3.33 -5.54
C LYS A 19 -13.12 -3.00 -5.54
N ALA A 20 -12.29 -4.02 -5.70
CA ALA A 20 -10.85 -3.86 -5.77
C ALA A 20 -10.36 -3.81 -7.22
N PHE A 21 -9.48 -2.86 -7.49
CA PHE A 21 -8.72 -2.76 -8.73
C PHE A 21 -7.24 -2.86 -8.43
N ASN A 22 -6.50 -3.60 -9.24
CA ASN A 22 -5.10 -3.89 -9.00
C ASN A 22 -4.25 -3.54 -10.23
N PHE A 23 -2.94 -3.60 -10.04
CA PHE A 23 -2.00 -3.46 -11.13
C PHE A 23 -1.98 -4.73 -12.00
N LYS A 24 -2.05 -4.54 -13.32
CA LYS A 24 -1.66 -5.56 -14.28
C LYS A 24 -0.13 -5.69 -14.32
N ARG A 25 0.57 -4.55 -14.20
CA ARG A 25 2.02 -4.47 -14.03
C ARG A 25 2.33 -3.32 -13.08
N GLN A 26 2.84 -3.64 -11.90
CA GLN A 26 3.17 -2.67 -10.86
C GLN A 26 4.57 -2.10 -11.07
N TYR A 27 5.54 -2.97 -11.34
CA TYR A 27 6.93 -2.59 -11.63
C TYR A 27 7.36 -3.10 -13.00
N PRO A 28 8.14 -2.32 -13.78
CA PRO A 28 8.93 -2.88 -14.86
C PRO A 28 9.90 -3.92 -14.32
N GLU A 29 10.16 -4.98 -15.07
CA GLU A 29 11.00 -6.10 -14.62
C GLU A 29 12.39 -5.64 -14.14
N PHE A 30 12.98 -4.66 -14.83
CA PHE A 30 14.30 -4.13 -14.49
C PHE A 30 14.34 -3.28 -13.20
N LEU A 31 13.20 -2.85 -12.68
CA LEU A 31 13.09 -2.10 -11.41
C LEU A 31 12.63 -2.96 -10.24
N PHE A 32 12.25 -4.21 -10.50
CA PHE A 32 11.75 -5.08 -9.44
C PHE A 32 12.90 -5.84 -8.76
N PRO A 33 13.13 -5.63 -7.45
CA PRO A 33 14.25 -6.25 -6.75
C PRO A 33 14.05 -7.73 -6.41
N GLY A 34 12.84 -8.27 -6.63
CA GLY A 34 12.47 -9.65 -6.29
C GLY A 34 12.42 -10.58 -7.49
N LYS A 35 12.16 -11.88 -7.23
CA LYS A 35 12.01 -12.90 -8.29
C LYS A 35 10.69 -12.77 -9.05
N THR A 36 9.62 -12.40 -8.38
CA THR A 36 8.29 -12.20 -8.95
C THR A 36 7.52 -11.11 -8.19
N GLN A 37 6.71 -10.33 -8.91
CA GLN A 37 5.79 -9.35 -8.33
C GLN A 37 4.35 -9.89 -8.21
N TYR A 38 4.16 -11.16 -8.55
CA TYR A 38 2.86 -11.83 -8.50
C TYR A 38 2.81 -12.77 -7.30
N VAL A 39 1.62 -12.91 -6.72
CA VAL A 39 1.35 -13.89 -5.66
C VAL A 39 1.55 -15.29 -6.22
N THR A 40 2.29 -16.11 -5.51
CA THR A 40 2.51 -17.52 -5.83
C THR A 40 1.66 -18.41 -4.94
N PRO A 41 1.42 -19.69 -5.28
CA PRO A 41 0.67 -20.61 -4.43
C PRO A 41 1.26 -20.81 -3.02
N ASP A 42 2.55 -20.52 -2.86
CA ASP A 42 3.27 -20.64 -1.58
C ASP A 42 3.12 -19.39 -0.69
N ASP A 43 2.51 -18.33 -1.20
CA ASP A 43 2.26 -17.11 -0.42
C ASP A 43 1.02 -17.28 0.45
N GLU A 44 1.15 -17.10 1.75
CA GLU A 44 0.04 -17.10 2.73
C GLU A 44 -0.84 -15.84 2.64
N ALA A 45 -0.86 -15.17 1.50
CA ALA A 45 -1.64 -13.95 1.32
C ALA A 45 -3.13 -14.29 1.20
N VAL A 46 -3.96 -13.56 1.94
CA VAL A 46 -5.42 -13.68 1.81
C VAL A 46 -5.82 -13.28 0.37
N PRO A 47 -6.45 -14.19 -0.40
CA PRO A 47 -6.86 -13.88 -1.75
C PRO A 47 -7.93 -12.79 -1.74
N VAL A 48 -7.71 -11.75 -2.54
CA VAL A 48 -8.66 -10.66 -2.74
C VAL A 48 -9.13 -10.70 -4.18
N GLU A 49 -10.44 -10.82 -4.38
CA GLU A 49 -11.02 -10.67 -5.69
C GLU A 49 -10.76 -9.24 -6.20
N SER A 50 -9.99 -9.12 -7.25
CA SER A 50 -9.59 -7.83 -7.79
C SER A 50 -9.47 -7.88 -9.31
N GLU A 51 -9.75 -6.74 -9.94
CA GLU A 51 -9.62 -6.60 -11.38
C GLU A 51 -8.27 -5.93 -11.71
N ALA A 52 -7.39 -6.67 -12.41
CA ALA A 52 -6.08 -6.17 -12.82
C ALA A 52 -6.22 -5.24 -14.05
N LEU A 53 -6.07 -3.93 -13.83
CA LEU A 53 -6.27 -2.91 -14.86
C LEU A 53 -5.04 -2.04 -15.12
N LEU A 54 -4.39 -1.56 -14.07
CA LEU A 54 -3.42 -0.48 -14.14
C LEU A 54 -2.03 -1.01 -14.48
N ASP A 55 -1.42 -0.44 -15.50
CA ASP A 55 0.00 -0.60 -15.80
C ASP A 55 0.73 0.67 -15.40
N SER A 56 1.71 0.57 -14.50
CA SER A 56 2.41 1.73 -13.93
C SER A 56 3.08 2.65 -14.96
N ILE A 57 3.50 2.11 -16.11
CA ILE A 57 4.19 2.84 -17.18
C ILE A 57 3.38 2.92 -18.49
N GLY A 58 2.13 2.44 -18.49
CA GLY A 58 1.30 2.39 -19.69
C GLY A 58 0.18 3.43 -19.71
N PRO A 59 0.35 4.63 -20.32
CA PRO A 59 -0.67 5.70 -20.30
C PRO A 59 -2.02 5.29 -20.84
N VAL A 60 -2.07 4.40 -21.85
CA VAL A 60 -3.33 3.86 -22.36
C VAL A 60 -4.08 3.07 -21.30
N SER A 61 -3.37 2.34 -20.44
CA SER A 61 -3.99 1.63 -19.31
C SER A 61 -4.56 2.60 -18.27
N TRP A 62 -3.92 3.74 -18.05
CA TRP A 62 -4.41 4.76 -17.11
C TRP A 62 -5.76 5.31 -17.54
N ILE A 63 -5.91 5.60 -18.84
CA ILE A 63 -7.19 6.06 -19.43
C ILE A 63 -8.28 4.98 -19.27
N LYS A 64 -7.95 3.72 -19.60
CA LYS A 64 -8.88 2.60 -19.48
C LYS A 64 -9.28 2.36 -18.02
N SER A 65 -8.31 2.38 -17.10
CA SER A 65 -8.56 2.20 -15.67
C SER A 65 -9.44 3.31 -15.11
N ALA A 66 -9.10 4.58 -15.40
CA ALA A 66 -9.89 5.72 -14.95
C ALA A 66 -11.33 5.65 -15.48
N ARG A 67 -11.51 5.28 -16.75
CA ARG A 67 -12.86 5.11 -17.36
C ARG A 67 -13.63 4.02 -16.63
N LYS A 68 -13.04 2.83 -16.45
CA LYS A 68 -13.70 1.70 -15.83
C LYS A 68 -14.07 1.94 -14.37
N ILE A 69 -13.19 2.57 -13.59
CA ILE A 69 -13.50 2.97 -12.23
C ILE A 69 -14.64 4.00 -12.21
N LYS A 70 -14.61 4.96 -13.12
CA LYS A 70 -15.65 5.98 -13.24
C LYS A 70 -17.01 5.40 -13.67
N GLU A 71 -17.01 4.38 -14.54
CA GLU A 71 -18.23 3.65 -14.96
C GLU A 71 -18.87 2.91 -13.78
N TRP A 72 -18.06 2.38 -12.86
CA TRP A 72 -18.54 1.79 -11.61
C TRP A 72 -19.14 2.84 -10.66
N ASN A 73 -18.80 4.13 -10.86
CA ASN A 73 -19.35 5.30 -10.19
C ASN A 73 -19.22 5.24 -8.65
N PRO A 74 -18.01 5.10 -8.09
CA PRO A 74 -17.83 5.05 -6.65
C PRO A 74 -18.10 6.41 -5.98
N ASP A 75 -18.61 6.38 -4.74
CA ASP A 75 -18.67 7.56 -3.88
C ASP A 75 -17.29 7.92 -3.34
N VAL A 76 -16.46 6.88 -3.06
CA VAL A 76 -15.11 7.04 -2.55
C VAL A 76 -14.16 6.12 -3.31
N LEU A 77 -13.03 6.68 -3.76
CA LEU A 77 -11.89 5.93 -4.29
C LEU A 77 -10.77 5.97 -3.27
N ILE A 78 -10.37 4.80 -2.75
CA ILE A 78 -9.23 4.66 -1.85
C ILE A 78 -8.02 4.18 -2.65
N ILE A 79 -6.91 4.93 -2.58
CA ILE A 79 -5.66 4.64 -3.30
C ILE A 79 -4.55 4.36 -2.29
N ARG A 80 -3.87 3.21 -2.40
CA ARG A 80 -2.63 2.97 -1.65
C ARG A 80 -1.47 3.65 -2.36
N TYR A 81 -0.64 4.36 -1.58
CA TYR A 81 0.52 5.07 -2.10
C TYR A 81 1.74 4.82 -1.21
N TRP A 82 2.85 4.37 -1.81
CA TRP A 82 4.07 4.03 -1.06
C TRP A 82 5.36 4.42 -1.77
N VAL A 83 5.31 4.79 -3.06
CA VAL A 83 6.50 5.17 -3.84
C VAL A 83 6.13 6.17 -4.93
N SER A 84 6.95 7.19 -5.09
CA SER A 84 6.73 8.32 -6.02
C SER A 84 6.65 7.89 -7.48
N TYR A 85 7.34 6.83 -7.85
CA TYR A 85 7.32 6.26 -9.20
C TYR A 85 5.90 5.90 -9.68
N LEU A 86 4.98 5.53 -8.80
CA LEU A 86 3.59 5.24 -9.14
C LEU A 86 2.71 6.49 -9.27
N ALA A 87 3.23 7.65 -8.87
CA ALA A 87 2.48 8.90 -8.86
C ALA A 87 1.89 9.29 -10.21
N PRO A 88 2.56 9.12 -11.37
CA PRO A 88 1.98 9.45 -12.66
C PRO A 88 0.70 8.65 -12.96
N ALA A 89 0.74 7.34 -12.77
CA ALA A 89 -0.40 6.46 -13.04
C ALA A 89 -1.55 6.69 -12.06
N LEU A 90 -1.25 6.67 -10.75
CA LEU A 90 -2.24 6.85 -9.70
C LEU A 90 -2.83 8.27 -9.70
N GLY A 91 -1.99 9.29 -9.91
CA GLY A 91 -2.42 10.69 -9.98
C GLY A 91 -3.27 10.96 -11.23
N PHE A 92 -2.98 10.29 -12.35
CA PHE A 92 -3.84 10.36 -13.53
C PHE A 92 -5.23 9.81 -13.21
N VAL A 93 -5.32 8.61 -12.63
CA VAL A 93 -6.61 8.00 -12.25
C VAL A 93 -7.36 8.91 -11.27
N ALA A 94 -6.70 9.37 -10.21
CA ALA A 94 -7.31 10.25 -9.19
C ALA A 94 -7.96 11.50 -9.81
N ARG A 95 -7.25 12.19 -10.71
CA ARG A 95 -7.76 13.41 -11.36
C ARG A 95 -8.93 13.19 -12.30
N HIS A 96 -9.08 11.97 -12.81
CA HIS A 96 -10.15 11.64 -13.77
C HIS A 96 -11.43 11.14 -13.10
N MET A 97 -11.46 11.07 -11.78
CA MET A 97 -12.68 10.75 -11.05
C MET A 97 -13.72 11.87 -11.18
N SER A 98 -14.99 11.54 -10.96
CA SER A 98 -16.07 12.52 -10.96
C SER A 98 -15.91 13.45 -9.74
N LYS A 99 -16.42 14.68 -9.82
CA LYS A 99 -16.43 15.62 -8.68
C LYS A 99 -17.22 15.12 -7.47
N LYS A 100 -18.10 14.12 -7.67
CA LYS A 100 -18.86 13.48 -6.59
C LYS A 100 -18.05 12.41 -5.87
N CYS A 101 -17.08 11.77 -6.54
CA CYS A 101 -16.22 10.76 -5.96
C CYS A 101 -15.12 11.42 -5.10
N LYS A 102 -15.07 11.10 -3.82
CA LYS A 102 -13.98 11.51 -2.95
C LYS A 102 -12.78 10.61 -3.13
N VAL A 103 -11.61 11.18 -3.37
CA VAL A 103 -10.37 10.44 -3.55
C VAL A 103 -9.52 10.56 -2.31
N ILE A 104 -9.35 9.45 -1.60
CA ILE A 104 -8.57 9.34 -0.37
C ILE A 104 -7.35 8.47 -0.63
N ALA A 105 -6.18 8.90 -0.19
CA ALA A 105 -4.98 8.07 -0.26
C ALA A 105 -4.58 7.52 1.11
N ILE A 106 -4.16 6.26 1.16
CA ILE A 106 -3.52 5.67 2.34
C ILE A 106 -2.02 5.59 2.04
N PHE A 107 -1.22 6.26 2.86
CA PHE A 107 0.21 6.42 2.67
C PHE A 107 1.01 5.50 3.58
N ASP A 108 1.80 4.61 2.97
CA ASP A 108 2.93 3.97 3.67
C ASP A 108 4.11 4.94 3.74
N ASN A 109 4.38 5.67 2.65
CA ASN A 109 5.33 6.77 2.55
C ASN A 109 4.79 7.82 1.59
N VAL A 110 5.05 9.10 1.85
CA VAL A 110 4.78 10.21 0.92
C VAL A 110 6.01 10.48 0.05
N ILE A 111 7.19 10.38 0.67
CA ILE A 111 8.49 10.49 0.02
C ILE A 111 9.28 9.21 0.36
N PRO A 112 9.95 8.56 -0.61
CA PRO A 112 10.84 7.43 -0.33
C PRO A 112 11.96 7.82 0.64
N HIS A 113 12.44 6.85 1.43
CA HIS A 113 13.59 7.06 2.32
C HIS A 113 14.87 7.40 1.53
N GLU A 114 15.08 6.71 0.41
CA GLU A 114 16.13 7.06 -0.55
C GLU A 114 15.56 8.08 -1.54
N ARG A 115 15.96 9.35 -1.36
CA ARG A 115 15.38 10.49 -2.08
C ARG A 115 16.07 10.71 -3.42
N HIS A 116 15.27 10.79 -4.49
CA HIS A 116 15.71 11.22 -5.80
C HIS A 116 15.14 12.61 -6.13
N PHE A 117 15.76 13.33 -7.05
CA PHE A 117 15.33 14.69 -7.43
C PHE A 117 13.89 14.77 -7.96
N PHE A 118 13.38 13.67 -8.52
CA PHE A 118 12.04 13.59 -9.09
C PHE A 118 10.95 13.21 -8.08
N ASP A 119 11.30 12.72 -6.89
CA ASP A 119 10.30 12.20 -5.93
C ASP A 119 9.32 13.29 -5.48
N LYS A 120 9.83 14.45 -5.06
CA LYS A 120 8.97 15.55 -4.62
C LYS A 120 8.02 16.06 -5.71
N PRO A 121 8.46 16.34 -6.94
CA PRO A 121 7.56 16.71 -8.05
C PRO A 121 6.49 15.66 -8.33
N LEU A 122 6.85 14.38 -8.38
CA LEU A 122 5.93 13.29 -8.64
C LEU A 122 4.89 13.13 -7.50
N SER A 123 5.34 13.15 -6.24
CA SER A 123 4.43 13.09 -5.10
C SER A 123 3.48 14.30 -5.09
N LYS A 124 3.95 15.52 -5.34
CA LYS A 124 3.10 16.71 -5.47
C LYS A 124 2.08 16.55 -6.60
N TYR A 125 2.48 15.96 -7.73
CA TYR A 125 1.55 15.66 -8.81
C TYR A 125 0.42 14.72 -8.34
N PHE A 126 0.73 13.64 -7.62
CA PHE A 126 -0.26 12.75 -7.05
C PHE A 126 -1.15 13.48 -6.03
N LEU A 127 -0.54 14.16 -5.07
CA LEU A 127 -1.22 14.86 -3.99
C LEU A 127 -2.23 15.89 -4.48
N SER A 128 -1.98 16.55 -5.61
CA SER A 128 -2.95 17.50 -6.18
C SER A 128 -4.21 16.85 -6.77
N GLY A 129 -4.22 15.52 -6.93
CA GLY A 129 -5.36 14.76 -7.44
C GLY A 129 -6.25 14.13 -6.37
N ILE A 130 -5.90 14.21 -5.09
CA ILE A 130 -6.64 13.61 -3.98
C ILE A 130 -7.31 14.65 -3.09
N ASP A 131 -8.40 14.27 -2.41
CA ASP A 131 -9.13 15.12 -1.47
C ASP A 131 -8.53 15.07 -0.06
N GLY A 132 -7.96 13.94 0.35
CA GLY A 132 -7.37 13.77 1.67
C GLY A 132 -6.51 12.52 1.80
N GLY A 133 -5.90 12.32 2.97
CA GLY A 133 -4.99 11.22 3.22
C GLY A 133 -5.11 10.58 4.61
N VAL A 134 -4.83 9.29 4.64
CA VAL A 134 -4.58 8.53 5.85
C VAL A 134 -3.10 8.18 5.86
N THR A 135 -2.38 8.50 6.92
CA THR A 135 -0.96 8.17 7.09
C THR A 135 -0.80 7.14 8.20
N LEU A 136 0.11 6.20 8.00
CA LEU A 136 0.29 5.08 8.93
C LEU A 136 1.29 5.39 10.06
N SER A 137 1.92 6.57 10.02
CA SER A 137 2.75 7.07 11.11
C SER A 137 2.70 8.60 11.17
N PRO A 138 3.07 9.21 12.32
CA PRO A 138 3.19 10.66 12.47
C PRO A 138 4.21 11.28 11.49
N GLU A 139 5.32 10.61 11.23
CA GLU A 139 6.40 11.06 10.33
C GLU A 139 5.88 11.20 8.89
N VAL A 140 5.14 10.19 8.41
CA VAL A 140 4.49 10.24 7.10
C VAL A 140 3.46 11.36 7.04
N GLY A 141 2.77 11.64 8.16
CA GLY A 141 1.87 12.77 8.31
C GLY A 141 2.57 14.14 8.20
N GLN A 142 3.79 14.26 8.71
CA GLN A 142 4.63 15.45 8.57
C GLN A 142 5.08 15.65 7.13
N ASP A 143 5.58 14.60 6.48
CA ASP A 143 5.96 14.64 5.05
C ASP A 143 4.78 15.09 4.18
N LEU A 144 3.56 14.61 4.49
CA LEU A 144 2.34 15.02 3.78
C LEU A 144 2.06 16.52 3.97
N GLU A 145 2.20 17.04 5.20
CA GLU A 145 2.03 18.48 5.48
C GLU A 145 3.06 19.35 4.75
N GLU A 146 4.33 18.91 4.71
CA GLU A 146 5.37 19.64 3.99
C GLU A 146 5.08 19.75 2.49
N LEU A 147 4.61 18.66 1.87
CA LEU A 147 4.39 18.62 0.43
C LEU A 147 3.05 19.20 -0.01
N SER A 148 2.04 19.16 0.87
CA SER A 148 0.69 19.63 0.60
C SER A 148 0.07 20.25 1.86
N PRO A 149 0.50 21.45 2.26
CA PRO A 149 0.02 22.13 3.45
C PRO A 149 -1.50 22.28 3.46
N GLY A 150 -2.11 22.02 4.61
CA GLY A 150 -3.55 22.16 4.81
C GLY A 150 -4.40 21.06 4.13
N LYS A 151 -3.81 20.05 3.53
CA LYS A 151 -4.58 18.91 3.00
C LYS A 151 -5.19 18.11 4.16
N PRO A 152 -6.51 17.80 4.12
CA PRO A 152 -7.14 16.96 5.12
C PRO A 152 -6.40 15.64 5.30
N LYS A 153 -6.04 15.30 6.54
CA LYS A 153 -5.32 14.07 6.86
C LYS A 153 -5.65 13.54 8.23
N THR A 154 -5.49 12.24 8.39
CA THR A 154 -5.62 11.52 9.65
C THR A 154 -4.45 10.55 9.79
N VAL A 155 -3.90 10.46 11.00
CA VAL A 155 -2.87 9.47 11.34
C VAL A 155 -3.56 8.26 11.97
N ILE A 156 -3.48 7.11 11.33
CA ILE A 156 -3.96 5.83 11.85
C ILE A 156 -2.76 4.89 11.89
N PRO A 157 -2.26 4.51 13.07
CA PRO A 157 -1.13 3.61 13.17
C PRO A 157 -1.36 2.29 12.44
N HIS A 158 -0.28 1.71 11.91
CA HIS A 158 -0.36 0.42 11.22
C HIS A 158 -1.00 -0.62 12.15
N PRO A 159 -2.06 -1.33 11.71
CA PRO A 159 -2.75 -2.31 12.54
C PRO A 159 -1.85 -3.50 12.86
N ILE A 160 -2.10 -4.12 14.01
CA ILE A 160 -1.49 -5.39 14.38
C ILE A 160 -2.36 -6.52 13.81
N TYR A 161 -1.74 -7.48 13.15
CA TYR A 161 -2.43 -8.64 12.55
C TYR A 161 -2.50 -9.79 13.55
N CYS A 162 -3.26 -9.64 14.64
CA CYS A 162 -3.29 -10.61 15.74
C CYS A 162 -3.79 -12.00 15.30
N ASP A 163 -4.72 -12.05 14.37
CA ASP A 163 -5.41 -13.29 13.99
C ASP A 163 -4.73 -14.09 12.87
N HIS A 164 -3.66 -13.53 12.27
CA HIS A 164 -2.97 -14.14 11.13
C HIS A 164 -1.86 -15.13 11.52
N PHE A 165 -1.42 -15.10 12.78
CA PHE A 165 -0.25 -15.87 13.23
C PHE A 165 -0.60 -17.07 14.11
N GLY A 166 -1.89 -17.45 14.16
CA GLY A 166 -2.35 -18.56 14.97
C GLY A 166 -2.28 -18.30 16.47
N THR A 167 -2.48 -19.34 17.25
CA THR A 167 -2.46 -19.27 18.71
C THR A 167 -1.02 -19.15 19.20
N LYS A 168 -0.80 -18.29 20.20
CA LYS A 168 0.51 -18.15 20.83
C LYS A 168 0.97 -19.49 21.39
N MET A 169 2.10 -19.99 20.91
CA MET A 169 2.71 -21.21 21.38
C MET A 169 3.38 -21.02 22.75
N GLU A 170 3.34 -22.04 23.59
CA GLU A 170 4.04 -22.04 24.87
C GLU A 170 5.56 -21.91 24.66
N ARG A 171 6.21 -21.13 25.53
CA ARG A 171 7.64 -20.76 25.36
C ARG A 171 8.54 -21.98 25.23
N LYS A 172 8.36 -23.02 26.07
CA LYS A 172 9.19 -24.23 26.05
C LYS A 172 9.04 -25.00 24.74
N GLU A 173 7.82 -25.05 24.22
CA GLU A 173 7.51 -25.71 22.95
C GLU A 173 8.17 -24.95 21.79
N ALA A 174 8.09 -23.62 21.78
CA ALA A 174 8.73 -22.77 20.81
C ALA A 174 10.28 -22.90 20.86
N GLU A 175 10.86 -22.91 22.06
CA GLU A 175 12.30 -23.12 22.26
C GLU A 175 12.75 -24.48 21.69
N ASN A 176 11.98 -25.55 21.90
CA ASN A 176 12.26 -26.87 21.33
C ASN A 176 12.18 -26.88 19.80
N LEU A 177 11.11 -26.30 19.25
CA LEU A 177 10.88 -26.24 17.80
C LEU A 177 11.99 -25.48 17.08
N LEU A 178 12.49 -24.41 17.70
CA LEU A 178 13.53 -23.54 17.13
C LEU A 178 14.96 -23.98 17.50
N GLY A 179 15.13 -25.05 18.28
CA GLY A 179 16.45 -25.50 18.75
C GLY A 179 17.16 -24.52 19.68
N LEU A 180 16.38 -23.73 20.43
CA LEU A 180 16.93 -22.72 21.36
C LEU A 180 17.17 -23.30 22.75
N GLU A 181 18.18 -22.79 23.45
CA GLU A 181 18.47 -23.20 24.81
C GLU A 181 17.39 -22.67 25.80
N HIS A 182 16.87 -23.57 26.64
CA HIS A 182 15.85 -23.23 27.63
C HIS A 182 16.33 -22.19 28.63
N GLY A 183 15.45 -21.26 28.94
CA GLY A 183 15.66 -20.25 30.00
C GLY A 183 16.62 -19.12 29.65
N LYS A 184 17.24 -19.14 28.47
CA LYS A 184 18.06 -18.02 27.99
C LYS A 184 17.20 -16.88 27.44
N LYS A 185 17.71 -15.66 27.51
CA LYS A 185 17.11 -14.50 26.83
C LYS A 185 17.51 -14.57 25.36
N ASN A 186 16.52 -14.66 24.49
CA ASN A 186 16.71 -14.66 23.04
C ASN A 186 16.42 -13.26 22.49
N LEU A 187 17.31 -12.75 21.64
CA LEU A 187 17.13 -11.51 20.89
C LEU A 187 16.90 -11.89 19.44
N LEU A 188 15.73 -11.53 18.90
CA LEU A 188 15.41 -11.73 17.50
C LEU A 188 15.61 -10.40 16.76
N PHE A 189 16.47 -10.40 15.75
CA PHE A 189 16.47 -9.39 14.69
C PHE A 189 15.72 -9.95 13.48
N PHE A 190 14.64 -9.32 13.09
CA PHE A 190 13.83 -9.73 11.95
C PHE A 190 13.73 -8.58 10.96
N GLY A 191 14.19 -8.78 9.73
CA GLY A 191 14.13 -7.79 8.67
C GLY A 191 15.21 -7.99 7.61
N LEU A 192 15.19 -7.14 6.60
CA LEU A 192 16.27 -7.07 5.61
C LEU A 192 17.46 -6.35 6.22
N ILE A 193 18.63 -6.95 6.11
CA ILE A 193 19.90 -6.32 6.42
C ILE A 193 20.49 -5.85 5.09
N PRO A 194 20.33 -4.56 4.72
CA PRO A 194 20.94 -4.06 3.50
C PRO A 194 22.46 -4.04 3.69
N GLU A 195 23.20 -4.40 2.64
CA GLU A 195 24.63 -4.13 2.58
C GLU A 195 24.81 -2.62 2.47
N TYR A 196 25.19 -1.98 3.56
CA TYR A 196 25.68 -0.60 3.52
C TYR A 196 27.04 -0.61 2.83
N LYS A 197 27.09 0.04 1.68
CA LYS A 197 28.38 0.37 1.04
C LYS A 197 29.11 1.46 1.79
#